data_99f44460b45b92885c722fcb211e02bc
#
_entry.id   99f44460b45b92885c722fcb211e02bc
#
_cell.length_a   1.000
_cell.length_b   1.000
_cell.length_c   1.000
_cell.angle_alpha   90.00
_cell.angle_beta   90.00
_cell.angle_gamma   90.00
#
_symmetry.space_group_name_H-M   'P 1'
#
loop_
_entity.id
_entity.type
_entity.pdbx_description
1 polymer ?
#
loop_
_entity_poly.entity_id
_entity_poly.type
_entity_poly.pdbx_seq_one_letter_code
_entity_poly.pdbx_strand_id
1 'polypeptide(L)'
;MQEGDPQRIVDKLLRVCTERIPERFGFDPLNQVQVLTPMHRGLTGSIHLNQRLQEVFNPTGEGIEFKQWQFRVGDKVMQQVNNYDKEVFNGDTGQIREVNTETRELRVEFEHTIVPYTASELDQLQLAYAISVHKSQGSEYAAVLLPLTHHHYLMLQRNLLYTAMTRGKELFV
;
A
#
# COMPACT_ATOMS: atom_id res chain seq x y z
N MET A 1 -19.51 -9.04 -6.82
CA MET A 1 -19.45 -8.77 -8.28
C MET A 1 -18.37 -9.68 -8.85
N GLN A 2 -18.74 -10.68 -9.66
CA GLN A 2 -17.77 -11.59 -10.27
C GLN A 2 -17.23 -10.96 -11.56
N GLU A 3 -15.93 -10.85 -11.67
CA GLU A 3 -15.21 -10.45 -12.86
C GLU A 3 -14.07 -11.44 -13.08
N GLY A 4 -13.99 -12.05 -14.24
CA GLY A 4 -12.99 -13.07 -14.56
C GLY A 4 -11.67 -12.51 -15.09
N ASP A 5 -11.68 -11.25 -15.56
CA ASP A 5 -10.49 -10.59 -16.11
C ASP A 5 -9.74 -9.82 -15.01
N PRO A 6 -8.48 -10.21 -14.67
CA PRO A 6 -7.70 -9.54 -13.67
C PRO A 6 -7.47 -8.03 -13.93
N GLN A 7 -7.34 -7.63 -15.20
CA GLN A 7 -7.17 -6.22 -15.56
C GLN A 7 -8.40 -5.40 -15.20
N ARG A 8 -9.58 -5.91 -15.52
CA ARG A 8 -10.86 -5.25 -15.17
C ARG A 8 -11.07 -5.18 -13.66
N ILE A 9 -10.56 -6.16 -12.91
CA ILE A 9 -10.60 -6.13 -11.44
C ILE A 9 -9.76 -4.98 -10.93
N VAL A 10 -8.54 -4.79 -11.45
CA VAL A 10 -7.66 -3.66 -11.09
C VAL A 10 -8.34 -2.33 -11.41
N ASP A 11 -8.89 -2.17 -12.62
CA ASP A 11 -9.55 -0.92 -13.03
C ASP A 11 -10.77 -0.61 -12.13
N LYS A 12 -11.55 -1.63 -11.78
CA LYS A 12 -12.66 -1.48 -10.82
C LYS A 12 -12.19 -1.12 -9.43
N LEU A 13 -11.11 -1.76 -8.95
CA LEU A 13 -10.52 -1.46 -7.65
C LEU A 13 -10.07 -0.01 -7.58
N LEU A 14 -9.34 0.46 -8.59
CA LEU A 14 -8.91 1.86 -8.67
C LEU A 14 -10.11 2.79 -8.57
N ARG A 15 -11.12 2.58 -9.39
CA ARG A 15 -12.34 3.39 -9.39
C ARG A 15 -13.09 3.37 -8.06
N VAL A 16 -13.18 2.21 -7.41
CA VAL A 16 -13.83 2.09 -6.10
C VAL A 16 -13.05 2.86 -5.05
N CYS A 17 -11.72 2.72 -5.06
CA CYS A 17 -10.82 3.37 -4.09
C CYS A 17 -10.81 4.89 -4.25
N THR A 18 -10.76 5.39 -5.48
CA THR A 18 -10.52 6.83 -5.77
C THR A 18 -11.79 7.66 -5.90
N GLU A 19 -12.90 7.04 -6.31
CA GLU A 19 -14.16 7.74 -6.58
C GLU A 19 -15.26 7.29 -5.61
N ARG A 20 -15.65 6.01 -5.66
CA ARG A 20 -16.88 5.56 -5.02
C ARG A 20 -16.86 5.58 -3.50
N ILE A 21 -15.71 5.22 -2.89
CA ILE A 21 -15.59 5.24 -1.43
C ILE A 21 -15.57 6.68 -0.91
N PRO A 22 -14.74 7.61 -1.46
CA PRO A 22 -14.79 9.01 -1.08
C PRO A 22 -16.17 9.64 -1.27
N GLU A 23 -16.81 9.44 -2.43
CA GLU A 23 -18.12 10.02 -2.75
C GLU A 23 -19.23 9.54 -1.81
N ARG A 24 -19.25 8.25 -1.47
CA ARG A 24 -20.33 7.65 -0.70
C ARG A 24 -20.16 7.70 0.81
N PHE A 25 -18.92 7.60 1.27
CA PHE A 25 -18.60 7.46 2.69
C PHE A 25 -17.76 8.62 3.25
N GLY A 26 -17.23 9.49 2.38
CA GLY A 26 -16.40 10.62 2.78
C GLY A 26 -15.00 10.24 3.28
N PHE A 27 -14.57 8.99 3.05
CA PHE A 27 -13.25 8.55 3.50
C PHE A 27 -12.14 9.12 2.61
N ASP A 28 -11.07 9.56 3.24
CA ASP A 28 -9.82 9.88 2.56
C ASP A 28 -9.19 8.61 1.98
N PRO A 29 -9.08 8.51 0.64
CA PRO A 29 -8.60 7.30 0.01
C PRO A 29 -7.13 6.97 0.31
N LEU A 30 -6.33 7.96 0.72
CA LEU A 30 -4.92 7.77 1.02
C LEU A 30 -4.70 7.26 2.46
N ASN A 31 -5.42 7.87 3.42
CA ASN A 31 -5.18 7.65 4.84
C ASN A 31 -6.17 6.67 5.48
N GLN A 32 -7.41 6.62 4.98
CA GLN A 32 -8.48 5.84 5.60
C GLN A 32 -8.83 4.55 4.83
N VAL A 33 -8.36 4.44 3.59
CA VAL A 33 -8.60 3.26 2.74
C VAL A 33 -7.32 2.46 2.56
N GLN A 34 -7.39 1.15 2.74
CA GLN A 34 -6.27 0.25 2.50
C GLN A 34 -6.65 -0.86 1.52
N VAL A 35 -5.84 -1.00 0.49
CA VAL A 35 -5.92 -2.15 -0.40
C VAL A 35 -5.09 -3.29 0.18
N LEU A 36 -5.73 -4.44 0.36
CA LEU A 36 -5.08 -5.69 0.78
C LEU A 36 -5.04 -6.67 -0.37
N THR A 37 -4.01 -7.49 -0.44
CA THR A 37 -3.92 -8.56 -1.44
C THR A 37 -3.27 -9.81 -0.84
N PRO A 38 -3.66 -11.02 -1.27
CA PRO A 38 -3.00 -12.25 -0.84
C PRO A 38 -1.66 -12.49 -1.53
N MET A 39 -1.32 -11.73 -2.60
CA MET A 39 -0.18 -12.01 -3.47
C MET A 39 0.77 -10.82 -3.57
N HIS A 40 2.07 -11.12 -3.81
CA HIS A 40 3.07 -10.09 -4.13
C HIS A 40 3.20 -9.82 -5.64
N ARG A 41 3.08 -10.85 -6.46
CA ARG A 41 3.28 -10.81 -7.92
C ARG A 41 1.95 -10.99 -8.67
N GLY A 42 1.97 -10.64 -9.98
CA GLY A 42 0.79 -10.71 -10.85
C GLY A 42 -0.01 -9.41 -10.83
N LEU A 43 -1.03 -9.32 -11.68
CA LEU A 43 -1.82 -8.10 -11.88
C LEU A 43 -2.55 -7.62 -10.62
N THR A 44 -2.99 -8.53 -9.78
CA THR A 44 -3.61 -8.24 -8.48
C THR A 44 -2.64 -8.38 -7.30
N GLY A 45 -1.35 -8.51 -7.57
CA GLY A 45 -0.29 -8.54 -6.56
C GLY A 45 0.08 -7.16 -6.05
N SER A 46 0.65 -7.10 -4.84
CA SER A 46 0.96 -5.82 -4.17
C SER A 46 1.91 -4.95 -4.98
N ILE A 47 2.86 -5.52 -5.74
CA ILE A 47 3.79 -4.75 -6.55
C ILE A 47 3.03 -3.97 -7.63
N HIS A 48 2.27 -4.66 -8.46
CA HIS A 48 1.51 -4.04 -9.55
C HIS A 48 0.44 -3.07 -9.03
N LEU A 49 -0.29 -3.46 -7.98
CA LEU A 49 -1.31 -2.60 -7.38
C LEU A 49 -0.71 -1.30 -6.81
N ASN A 50 0.47 -1.36 -6.17
CA ASN A 50 1.16 -0.16 -5.70
C ASN A 50 1.54 0.78 -6.85
N GLN A 51 2.08 0.25 -7.95
CA GLN A 51 2.41 1.05 -9.13
C GLN A 51 1.16 1.73 -9.71
N ARG A 52 0.07 0.98 -9.88
CA ARG A 52 -1.18 1.51 -10.41
C ARG A 52 -1.83 2.56 -9.49
N LEU A 53 -1.81 2.32 -8.19
CA LEU A 53 -2.34 3.27 -7.20
C LEU A 53 -1.46 4.53 -7.11
N GLN A 54 -0.13 4.39 -7.18
CA GLN A 54 0.78 5.53 -7.24
C GLN A 54 0.51 6.41 -8.47
N GLU A 55 0.30 5.81 -9.65
CA GLU A 55 -0.04 6.54 -10.88
C GLU A 55 -1.31 7.40 -10.73
N VAL A 56 -2.24 6.97 -9.88
CA VAL A 56 -3.49 7.70 -9.64
C VAL A 56 -3.35 8.73 -8.51
N PHE A 57 -2.73 8.35 -7.40
CA PHE A 57 -2.64 9.22 -6.21
C PHE A 57 -1.46 10.20 -6.25
N ASN A 58 -0.37 9.80 -6.91
CA ASN A 58 0.86 10.59 -6.99
C ASN A 58 1.53 10.44 -8.36
N PRO A 59 0.87 10.89 -9.44
CA PRO A 59 1.29 10.61 -10.83
C PRO A 59 2.57 11.32 -11.24
N THR A 60 2.89 12.44 -10.61
CA THR A 60 4.00 13.32 -11.01
C THR A 60 4.92 13.61 -9.83
N GLY A 61 6.16 13.99 -10.13
CA GLY A 61 7.15 14.37 -9.13
C GLY A 61 8.48 13.70 -9.37
N GLU A 62 9.53 14.40 -8.98
CA GLU A 62 10.85 13.82 -8.90
C GLU A 62 10.88 12.71 -7.86
N GLY A 63 11.63 11.66 -8.15
CA GLY A 63 11.69 10.52 -7.27
C GLY A 63 12.99 9.73 -7.41
N ILE A 64 13.22 8.86 -6.46
CA ILE A 64 14.36 7.93 -6.46
C ILE A 64 13.89 6.58 -6.97
N GLU A 65 14.47 6.13 -8.07
CA GLU A 65 14.27 4.76 -8.55
C GLU A 65 15.10 3.78 -7.71
N PHE A 66 14.44 2.77 -7.17
CA PHE A 66 15.08 1.70 -6.44
C PHE A 66 14.35 0.37 -6.68
N LYS A 67 15.04 -0.59 -7.33
CA LYS A 67 14.45 -1.88 -7.74
C LYS A 67 13.18 -1.68 -8.59
N GLN A 68 12.03 -2.17 -8.11
CA GLN A 68 10.72 -2.03 -8.76
C GLN A 68 9.94 -0.79 -8.33
N TRP A 69 10.50 0.03 -7.46
CA TRP A 69 9.84 1.20 -6.88
C TRP A 69 10.41 2.50 -7.44
N GLN A 70 9.57 3.49 -7.55
CA GLN A 70 9.95 4.89 -7.68
C GLN A 70 9.37 5.62 -6.45
N PHE A 71 10.23 6.08 -5.56
CA PHE A 71 9.83 6.78 -4.36
C PHE A 71 9.74 8.29 -4.63
N ARG A 72 8.56 8.86 -4.45
CA ARG A 72 8.26 10.28 -4.67
C ARG A 72 7.79 10.94 -3.38
N VAL A 73 7.96 12.26 -3.29
CA VAL A 73 7.35 13.03 -2.19
C VAL A 73 5.84 12.80 -2.19
N GLY A 74 5.27 12.54 -1.01
CA GLY A 74 3.84 12.24 -0.84
C GLY A 74 3.48 10.76 -0.90
N ASP A 75 4.39 9.88 -1.32
CA ASP A 75 4.11 8.45 -1.37
C ASP A 75 3.89 7.85 0.02
N LYS A 76 2.90 6.97 0.10
CA LYS A 76 2.69 6.11 1.26
C LYS A 76 3.64 4.93 1.20
N VAL A 77 4.42 4.75 2.25
CA VAL A 77 5.43 3.69 2.36
C VAL A 77 5.29 2.88 3.64
N MET A 78 5.90 1.70 3.66
CA MET A 78 5.95 0.81 4.82
C MET A 78 7.38 0.35 5.06
N GLN A 79 7.79 0.37 6.33
CA GLN A 79 9.02 -0.22 6.81
C GLN A 79 8.96 -1.75 6.70
N GLN A 80 10.02 -2.37 6.21
CA GLN A 80 10.07 -3.80 5.91
C GLN A 80 10.81 -4.63 6.96
N VAL A 81 11.65 -3.98 7.76
CA VAL A 81 12.50 -4.59 8.78
C VAL A 81 12.46 -3.74 10.05
N ASN A 82 12.78 -4.34 11.19
CA ASN A 82 12.94 -3.56 12.40
C ASN A 82 14.26 -2.78 12.35
N ASN A 83 14.20 -1.49 12.63
CA ASN A 83 15.35 -0.62 12.77
C ASN A 83 15.29 0.07 14.15
N TYR A 84 15.98 -0.53 15.10
CA TYR A 84 15.96 -0.08 16.50
C TYR A 84 16.65 1.27 16.70
N ASP A 85 17.66 1.59 15.88
CA ASP A 85 18.37 2.86 15.96
C ASP A 85 17.51 4.04 15.52
N LYS A 86 16.58 3.80 14.62
CA LYS A 86 15.62 4.77 14.09
C LYS A 86 14.25 4.69 14.76
N GLU A 87 14.05 3.74 15.66
CA GLU A 87 12.77 3.47 16.35
C GLU A 87 11.60 3.25 15.39
N VAL A 88 11.85 2.57 14.23
CA VAL A 88 10.83 2.17 13.28
C VAL A 88 10.85 0.66 13.06
N PHE A 89 9.68 0.08 12.95
CA PHE A 89 9.51 -1.37 12.98
C PHE A 89 8.84 -1.89 11.69
N ASN A 90 9.05 -3.18 11.45
CA ASN A 90 8.41 -3.85 10.33
C ASN A 90 6.88 -3.74 10.41
N GLY A 91 6.29 -3.14 9.39
CA GLY A 91 4.86 -2.87 9.31
C GLY A 91 4.47 -1.41 9.58
N ASP A 92 5.36 -0.60 10.14
CA ASP A 92 5.09 0.82 10.32
C ASP A 92 4.89 1.49 8.96
N THR A 93 3.84 2.29 8.87
CA THR A 93 3.49 3.05 7.66
C THR A 93 3.78 4.52 7.85
N GLY A 94 4.29 5.15 6.82
CA GLY A 94 4.60 6.57 6.80
C GLY A 94 4.40 7.19 5.44
N GLN A 95 4.67 8.49 5.36
CA GLN A 95 4.59 9.26 4.12
C GLN A 95 5.94 9.92 3.82
N ILE A 96 6.40 9.83 2.57
CA ILE A 96 7.63 10.51 2.14
C ILE A 96 7.39 12.01 2.13
N ARG A 97 8.19 12.76 2.89
CA ARG A 97 8.11 14.21 3.00
C ARG A 97 9.13 14.93 2.14
N GLU A 98 10.31 14.34 1.99
CA GLU A 98 11.40 14.93 1.22
C GLU A 98 12.11 13.85 0.41
N VAL A 99 12.58 14.22 -0.78
CA VAL A 99 13.40 13.40 -1.66
C VAL A 99 14.55 14.26 -2.18
N ASN A 100 15.77 13.80 -2.01
CA ASN A 100 16.95 14.36 -2.62
C ASN A 100 17.48 13.37 -3.67
N THR A 101 17.31 13.70 -4.94
CA THR A 101 17.69 12.83 -6.06
C THR A 101 19.21 12.79 -6.29
N GLU A 102 19.94 13.85 -5.88
CA GLU A 102 21.40 13.91 -6.02
C GLU A 102 22.11 13.00 -5.03
N THR A 103 21.73 13.07 -3.74
CA THR A 103 22.31 12.22 -2.68
C THR A 103 21.60 10.87 -2.59
N ARG A 104 20.47 10.69 -3.27
CA ARG A 104 19.57 9.53 -3.18
C ARG A 104 19.10 9.27 -1.76
N GLU A 105 18.73 10.32 -1.05
CA GLU A 105 18.21 10.28 0.31
C GLU A 105 16.74 10.70 0.31
N LEU A 106 15.98 10.15 1.25
CA LEU A 106 14.61 10.56 1.49
C LEU A 106 14.31 10.63 2.98
N ARG A 107 13.24 11.37 3.31
CA ARG A 107 12.72 11.45 4.67
C ARG A 107 11.29 10.97 4.72
N VAL A 108 11.02 10.06 5.61
CA VAL A 108 9.67 9.50 5.84
C VAL A 108 9.15 9.98 7.17
N GLU A 109 7.96 10.56 7.16
CA GLU A 109 7.22 10.85 8.39
C GLU A 109 6.40 9.62 8.76
N PHE A 110 6.74 9.01 9.89
CA PHE A 110 5.93 8.05 10.60
C PHE A 110 5.10 8.77 11.66
N GLU A 111 4.23 8.06 12.39
CA GLU A 111 3.25 8.63 13.32
C GLU A 111 3.81 9.72 14.25
N HIS A 112 5.03 9.56 14.74
CA HIS A 112 5.63 10.46 15.74
C HIS A 112 7.01 10.98 15.37
N THR A 113 7.58 10.62 14.23
CA THR A 113 8.96 10.95 13.90
C THR A 113 9.20 11.06 12.40
N ILE A 114 10.17 11.89 12.02
CA ILE A 114 10.69 11.97 10.65
C ILE A 114 12.03 11.24 10.59
N VAL A 115 12.10 10.23 9.77
CA VAL A 115 13.25 9.32 9.68
C VAL A 115 13.95 9.49 8.34
N PRO A 116 15.28 9.80 8.33
CA PRO A 116 16.06 9.85 7.11
C PRO A 116 16.46 8.43 6.66
N TYR A 117 16.46 8.23 5.33
CA TYR A 117 16.93 7.02 4.65
C TYR A 117 17.98 7.37 3.61
N THR A 118 19.13 6.75 3.70
CA THR A 118 20.19 6.83 2.70
C THR A 118 19.95 5.85 1.55
N ALA A 119 20.71 5.99 0.46
CA ALA A 119 20.62 5.10 -0.69
C ALA A 119 20.76 3.60 -0.34
N SER A 120 21.57 3.27 0.66
CA SER A 120 21.77 1.88 1.12
C SER A 120 20.62 1.33 1.97
N GLU A 121 19.75 2.19 2.46
CA GLU A 121 18.63 1.83 3.34
C GLU A 121 17.27 1.81 2.61
N LEU A 122 17.24 2.19 1.33
CA LEU A 122 15.98 2.20 0.56
C LEU A 122 15.36 0.81 0.39
N ASP A 123 16.13 -0.26 0.60
CA ASP A 123 15.62 -1.63 0.61
C ASP A 123 14.75 -1.95 1.84
N GLN A 124 14.84 -1.13 2.89
CA GLN A 124 13.99 -1.23 4.07
C GLN A 124 12.58 -0.68 3.81
N LEU A 125 12.33 -0.03 2.69
CA LEU A 125 11.06 0.59 2.34
C LEU A 125 10.38 -0.09 1.15
N GLN A 126 9.05 -0.09 1.16
CA GLN A 126 8.22 -0.36 -0.01
C GLN A 126 7.04 0.60 -0.08
N LEU A 127 6.46 0.79 -1.27
CA LEU A 127 5.18 1.49 -1.39
C LEU A 127 4.08 0.72 -0.63
N ALA A 128 3.16 1.44 -0.02
CA ALA A 128 2.15 0.88 0.88
C ALA A 128 0.70 1.28 0.55
N TYR A 129 0.42 1.69 -0.68
CA TYR A 129 -0.95 1.85 -1.15
C TYR A 129 -1.71 0.51 -1.15
N ALA A 130 -0.99 -0.57 -1.50
CA ALA A 130 -1.45 -1.95 -1.39
C ALA A 130 -0.44 -2.81 -0.63
N ILE A 131 -0.91 -3.55 0.37
CA ILE A 131 -0.07 -4.42 1.20
C ILE A 131 -0.63 -5.84 1.24
N SER A 132 0.20 -6.82 1.64
CA SER A 132 -0.31 -8.16 1.84
C SER A 132 -1.20 -8.25 3.08
N VAL A 133 -2.18 -9.16 3.05
CA VAL A 133 -3.05 -9.42 4.21
C VAL A 133 -2.23 -9.73 5.46
N HIS A 134 -1.10 -10.45 5.34
CA HIS A 134 -0.23 -10.75 6.47
C HIS A 134 0.40 -9.49 7.08
N LYS A 135 0.80 -8.52 6.25
CA LYS A 135 1.39 -7.26 6.71
C LYS A 135 0.38 -6.29 7.30
N SER A 136 -0.91 -6.52 7.11
CA SER A 136 -1.97 -5.73 7.75
C SER A 136 -2.30 -6.20 9.17
N GLN A 137 -1.70 -7.28 9.65
CA GLN A 137 -1.93 -7.77 11.01
C GLN A 137 -1.50 -6.72 12.04
N GLY A 138 -2.37 -6.45 13.01
CA GLY A 138 -2.17 -5.41 14.02
C GLY A 138 -2.64 -4.02 13.61
N SER A 139 -2.87 -3.77 12.31
CA SER A 139 -3.38 -2.48 11.83
C SER A 139 -4.89 -2.54 11.59
N GLU A 140 -5.54 -1.39 11.63
CA GLU A 140 -6.98 -1.22 11.34
C GLU A 140 -7.18 0.01 10.46
N TYR A 141 -8.16 -0.08 9.55
CA TYR A 141 -8.46 0.96 8.57
C TYR A 141 -9.97 1.23 8.56
N ALA A 142 -10.40 2.44 8.22
CA ALA A 142 -11.83 2.73 8.08
C ALA A 142 -12.44 1.86 6.96
N ALA A 143 -11.75 1.76 5.83
CA ALA A 143 -12.18 0.91 4.72
C ALA A 143 -11.06 -0.01 4.23
N VAL A 144 -11.41 -1.24 3.90
CA VAL A 144 -10.52 -2.24 3.30
C VAL A 144 -11.08 -2.74 1.98
N LEU A 145 -10.23 -2.79 0.95
CA LEU A 145 -10.53 -3.42 -0.33
C LEU A 145 -9.66 -4.66 -0.51
N LEU A 146 -10.28 -5.77 -0.88
CA LEU A 146 -9.60 -7.04 -1.14
C LEU A 146 -9.97 -7.58 -2.52
N PRO A 147 -9.18 -7.32 -3.58
CA PRO A 147 -9.43 -7.92 -4.89
C PRO A 147 -9.18 -9.43 -4.83
N LEU A 148 -10.20 -10.20 -5.16
CA LEU A 148 -10.13 -11.65 -5.23
C LEU A 148 -10.31 -12.11 -6.67
N THR A 149 -9.39 -12.96 -7.14
CA THR A 149 -9.44 -13.58 -8.46
C THR A 149 -9.43 -15.12 -8.33
N HIS A 150 -9.80 -15.82 -9.40
CA HIS A 150 -9.70 -17.28 -9.44
C HIS A 150 -8.26 -17.78 -9.20
N HIS A 151 -7.24 -17.00 -9.56
CA HIS A 151 -5.84 -17.34 -9.29
C HIS A 151 -5.50 -17.37 -7.79
N HIS A 152 -6.32 -16.74 -6.95
CA HIS A 152 -6.15 -16.78 -5.50
C HIS A 152 -6.71 -18.05 -4.85
N TYR A 153 -7.34 -18.96 -5.61
CA TYR A 153 -8.06 -20.12 -5.10
C TYR A 153 -7.24 -20.94 -4.07
N LEU A 154 -5.96 -21.17 -4.34
CA LEU A 154 -5.07 -21.89 -3.41
C LEU A 154 -4.73 -21.11 -2.14
N MET A 155 -4.87 -19.79 -2.17
CA MET A 155 -4.57 -18.88 -1.04
C MET A 155 -5.82 -18.44 -0.29
N LEU A 156 -7.01 -18.69 -0.85
CA LEU A 156 -8.31 -18.36 -0.25
C LEU A 156 -8.68 -19.32 0.89
N GLN A 157 -7.81 -19.37 1.91
CA GLN A 157 -8.17 -20.00 3.17
C GLN A 157 -9.12 -19.10 3.95
N ARG A 158 -10.07 -19.68 4.66
CA ARG A 158 -11.02 -18.94 5.54
C ARG A 158 -10.32 -17.93 6.45
N ASN A 159 -9.14 -18.32 6.97
CA ASN A 159 -8.34 -17.47 7.86
C ASN A 159 -7.85 -16.20 7.18
N LEU A 160 -7.45 -16.23 5.91
CA LEU A 160 -6.97 -15.06 5.20
C LEU A 160 -8.10 -14.06 4.96
N LEU A 161 -9.25 -14.55 4.52
CA LEU A 161 -10.43 -13.69 4.32
C LEU A 161 -10.89 -13.07 5.65
N TYR A 162 -10.97 -13.88 6.71
CA TYR A 162 -11.32 -13.39 8.04
C TYR A 162 -10.32 -12.35 8.53
N THR A 163 -9.01 -12.58 8.38
CA THR A 163 -7.99 -11.61 8.75
C THR A 163 -8.18 -10.29 8.00
N ALA A 164 -8.40 -10.34 6.69
CA ALA A 164 -8.63 -9.13 5.90
C ALA A 164 -9.90 -8.39 6.31
N MET A 165 -11.01 -9.11 6.54
CA MET A 165 -12.28 -8.51 6.97
C MET A 165 -12.16 -7.79 8.30
N THR A 166 -11.42 -8.37 9.26
CA THR A 166 -11.23 -7.78 10.58
C THR A 166 -10.31 -6.56 10.60
N ARG A 167 -9.69 -6.21 9.47
CA ARG A 167 -8.90 -4.97 9.33
C ARG A 167 -9.76 -3.76 8.99
N GLY A 168 -10.95 -3.96 8.41
CA GLY A 168 -11.89 -2.87 8.09
C GLY A 168 -12.84 -2.60 9.26
N LYS A 169 -12.81 -1.36 9.79
CA LYS A 169 -13.67 -0.95 10.88
C LYS A 169 -15.10 -0.69 10.44
N GLU A 170 -15.27 -0.05 9.29
CA GLU A 170 -16.55 0.47 8.82
C GLU A 170 -16.96 -0.13 7.47
N LEU A 171 -16.00 -0.39 6.59
CA LEU A 171 -16.27 -0.89 5.24
C LEU A 171 -15.27 -1.99 4.83
N PHE A 172 -15.82 -3.06 4.28
CA PHE A 172 -15.06 -4.11 3.59
C PHE A 172 -15.66 -4.38 2.21
N VAL A 173 -14.83 -4.35 1.15
CA VAL A 173 -15.23 -4.53 -0.25
C VAL A 173 -14.42 -5.65 -0.91
#